data_07b3c78f0e2ed22220a2a2ac41a277f4
#
_entry.id   07b3c78f0e2ed22220a2a2ac41a277f4
#
_cell.length_a   1.000
_cell.length_b   1.000
_cell.length_c   1.000
_cell.angle_alpha   90.00
_cell.angle_beta   90.00
_cell.angle_gamma   90.00
#
_symmetry.space_group_name_H-M   'P 1'
#
loop_
_entity.id
_entity.type
_entity.pdbx_description
1 polymer ?
#
loop_
_entity_poly.entity_id
_entity_poly.type
_entity_poly.pdbx_seq_one_letter_code
_entity_poly.pdbx_strand_id
1 'polypeptide(L)'
;MNGDLIVPESARGVVVFVHGSGSSRHSPRNRYVAGALNEAGLATLLFDLLTPEEEIDRANVFDIGLLAGRLLERSAWVRRQPGVTGLPVGYFGASTGAAAALWAAAEPGNDVAAVVSRGGRPDLAGDRLAEVRAPTLLIVGGDDPIVLELNEEARRRMRAACELRIVPGATHLFEEPGTLEAVAEHAREWFTTHFAAAGKTA
;
A
#
# COMPACT_ATOMS: atom_id res chain seq x y z
N MET A 1 -12.91 5.00 13.93
CA MET A 1 -11.76 5.31 13.06
C MET A 1 -12.25 6.11 11.86
N ASN A 2 -11.60 7.24 11.57
CA ASN A 2 -11.97 8.14 10.47
C ASN A 2 -11.29 7.70 9.16
N GLY A 3 -11.93 7.94 8.01
CA GLY A 3 -11.37 7.64 6.70
C GLY A 3 -12.05 8.41 5.59
N ASP A 4 -11.30 8.67 4.52
CA ASP A 4 -11.72 9.40 3.33
C ASP A 4 -11.81 8.39 2.18
N LEU A 5 -13.01 8.01 1.78
CA LEU A 5 -13.28 7.14 0.63
C LEU A 5 -13.68 8.01 -0.56
N ILE A 6 -12.92 7.93 -1.65
CA ILE A 6 -13.23 8.57 -2.93
C ILE A 6 -13.51 7.47 -3.95
N VAL A 7 -14.67 7.52 -4.58
CA VAL A 7 -15.08 6.55 -5.60
C VAL A 7 -15.37 7.31 -6.91
N PRO A 8 -14.46 7.29 -7.88
CA PRO A 8 -14.73 7.84 -9.21
C PRO A 8 -15.89 7.14 -9.90
N GLU A 9 -16.54 7.83 -10.81
CA GLU A 9 -17.55 7.22 -11.67
C GLU A 9 -16.92 6.07 -12.46
N SER A 10 -17.58 4.90 -12.46
CA SER A 10 -17.05 3.68 -13.12
C SER A 10 -15.69 3.20 -12.58
N ALA A 11 -15.48 3.25 -11.27
CA ALA A 11 -14.27 2.75 -10.64
C ALA A 11 -13.99 1.29 -11.02
N ARG A 12 -12.72 0.97 -11.31
CA ARG A 12 -12.28 -0.37 -11.78
C ARG A 12 -11.54 -1.18 -10.71
N GLY A 13 -11.39 -0.63 -9.52
CA GLY A 13 -10.75 -1.24 -8.38
C GLY A 13 -10.66 -0.23 -7.25
N VAL A 14 -10.29 -0.68 -6.06
CA VAL A 14 -10.08 0.18 -4.89
C VAL A 14 -8.71 -0.04 -4.29
N VAL A 15 -8.00 1.05 -4.00
CA VAL A 15 -6.70 1.05 -3.34
C VAL A 15 -6.86 1.57 -1.91
N VAL A 16 -6.49 0.76 -0.93
CA VAL A 16 -6.48 1.10 0.48
C VAL A 16 -5.08 1.56 0.87
N PHE A 17 -4.98 2.79 1.37
CA PHE A 17 -3.71 3.40 1.76
C PHE A 17 -3.35 3.09 3.20
N VAL A 18 -2.12 2.65 3.41
CA VAL A 18 -1.55 2.25 4.70
C VAL A 18 -0.38 3.16 5.01
N HIS A 19 -0.63 4.18 5.82
CA HIS A 19 0.38 5.18 6.16
C HIS A 19 1.47 4.63 7.08
N GLY A 20 2.65 5.28 7.08
CA GLY A 20 3.75 4.94 7.96
C GLY A 20 3.62 5.54 9.36
N SER A 21 4.59 5.20 10.22
CA SER A 21 4.70 5.74 11.57
C SER A 21 4.80 7.27 11.56
N GLY A 22 4.09 7.93 12.48
CA GLY A 22 4.06 9.41 12.58
C GLY A 22 3.33 10.10 11.43
N SER A 23 2.56 9.36 10.63
CA SER A 23 1.75 9.86 9.53
C SER A 23 0.26 9.57 9.78
N SER A 24 -0.62 10.01 8.88
CA SER A 24 -2.07 9.81 8.97
C SER A 24 -2.70 9.80 7.58
N ARG A 25 -4.04 9.66 7.54
CA ARG A 25 -4.81 9.85 6.29
C ARG A 25 -4.62 11.22 5.64
N HIS A 26 -4.10 12.21 6.37
CA HIS A 26 -3.82 13.56 5.88
C HIS A 26 -2.46 13.71 5.23
N SER A 27 -1.63 12.66 5.14
CA SER A 27 -0.33 12.69 4.48
C SER A 27 -0.41 13.34 3.10
N PRO A 28 0.29 14.48 2.86
CA PRO A 28 0.24 15.13 1.55
C PRO A 28 0.73 14.22 0.43
N ARG A 29 1.75 13.40 0.69
CA ARG A 29 2.31 12.44 -0.27
C ARG A 29 1.32 11.34 -0.63
N ASN A 30 0.66 10.75 0.35
CA ASN A 30 -0.34 9.72 0.09
C ASN A 30 -1.57 10.31 -0.63
N ARG A 31 -1.98 11.52 -0.27
CA ARG A 31 -3.08 12.23 -0.96
C ARG A 31 -2.75 12.55 -2.41
N TYR A 32 -1.52 12.93 -2.71
CA TYR A 32 -1.05 13.16 -4.07
C TYR A 32 -1.17 11.89 -4.93
N VAL A 33 -0.61 10.77 -4.43
CA VAL A 33 -0.72 9.48 -5.13
C VAL A 33 -2.18 9.04 -5.27
N ALA A 34 -2.99 9.18 -4.21
CA ALA A 34 -4.41 8.84 -4.26
C ALA A 34 -5.17 9.66 -5.31
N GLY A 35 -4.87 10.97 -5.44
CA GLY A 35 -5.43 11.83 -6.49
C GLY A 35 -5.13 11.30 -7.89
N ALA A 36 -3.86 10.96 -8.16
CA ALA A 36 -3.47 10.38 -9.45
C ALA A 36 -4.17 9.05 -9.74
N LEU A 37 -4.39 8.21 -8.72
CA LEU A 37 -5.15 6.98 -8.88
C LEU A 37 -6.65 7.24 -9.13
N ASN A 38 -7.23 8.25 -8.47
CA ASN A 38 -8.63 8.66 -8.73
C ASN A 38 -8.82 9.17 -10.17
N GLU A 39 -7.89 9.98 -10.68
CA GLU A 39 -7.89 10.44 -12.08
C GLU A 39 -7.80 9.26 -13.06
N ALA A 40 -7.13 8.19 -12.67
CA ALA A 40 -7.07 6.94 -13.45
C ALA A 40 -8.29 6.03 -13.29
N GLY A 41 -9.35 6.46 -12.59
CA GLY A 41 -10.57 5.68 -12.38
C GLY A 41 -10.41 4.55 -11.36
N LEU A 42 -9.56 4.73 -10.35
CA LEU A 42 -9.44 3.82 -9.22
C LEU A 42 -10.00 4.50 -7.96
N ALA A 43 -10.83 3.79 -7.21
CA ALA A 43 -11.28 4.25 -5.91
C ALA A 43 -10.12 4.21 -4.90
N THR A 44 -10.12 5.11 -3.94
CA THR A 44 -9.10 5.18 -2.89
C THR A 44 -9.72 5.33 -1.52
N LEU A 45 -9.16 4.62 -0.54
CA LEU A 45 -9.48 4.79 0.87
C LEU A 45 -8.22 5.18 1.64
N LEU A 46 -8.23 6.38 2.23
CA LEU A 46 -7.23 6.82 3.19
C LEU A 46 -7.86 6.78 4.57
N PHE A 47 -7.22 6.15 5.55
CA PHE A 47 -7.74 6.06 6.92
C PHE A 47 -6.59 6.06 7.93
N ASP A 48 -6.91 6.37 9.17
CA ASP A 48 -5.94 6.29 10.26
C ASP A 48 -5.91 4.87 10.82
N LEU A 49 -4.71 4.29 10.91
CA LEU A 49 -4.48 2.92 11.40
C LEU A 49 -4.73 2.80 12.90
N LEU A 50 -4.42 3.85 13.64
CA LEU A 50 -4.58 3.94 15.08
C LEU A 50 -5.44 5.14 15.45
N THR A 51 -6.02 5.12 16.64
CA THR A 51 -6.62 6.32 17.23
C THR A 51 -5.52 7.18 17.88
N PRO A 52 -5.77 8.47 18.13
CA PRO A 52 -4.82 9.32 18.83
C PRO A 52 -4.39 8.76 20.21
N GLU A 53 -5.30 8.09 20.89
CA GLU A 53 -5.04 7.46 22.20
C GLU A 53 -4.12 6.23 22.05
N GLU A 54 -4.30 5.45 21.00
CA GLU A 54 -3.45 4.27 20.70
C GLU A 54 -2.04 4.69 20.28
N GLU A 55 -1.90 5.83 19.60
CA GLU A 55 -0.60 6.38 19.16
C GLU A 55 0.28 6.87 20.31
N ILE A 56 -0.30 7.16 21.49
CA ILE A 56 0.46 7.54 22.70
C ILE A 56 1.44 6.43 23.07
N ASP A 57 1.04 5.18 22.96
CA ASP A 57 1.95 4.04 23.12
C ASP A 57 2.71 3.78 21.81
N ARG A 58 3.97 4.15 21.80
CA ARG A 58 4.84 3.93 20.64
C ARG A 58 4.99 2.46 20.24
N ALA A 59 4.74 1.52 21.12
CA ALA A 59 4.75 0.10 20.79
C ALA A 59 3.68 -0.21 19.73
N ASN A 60 2.50 0.38 19.84
CA ASN A 60 1.41 0.19 18.86
C ASN A 60 1.79 0.68 17.46
N VAL A 61 2.55 1.78 17.38
CA VAL A 61 2.96 2.40 16.10
C VAL A 61 3.85 1.47 15.27
N PHE A 62 4.56 0.56 15.95
CA PHE A 62 5.47 -0.42 15.33
C PHE A 62 4.95 -1.87 15.44
N ASP A 63 3.78 -2.08 16.01
CA ASP A 63 3.13 -3.40 16.04
C ASP A 63 2.49 -3.70 14.67
N ILE A 64 3.27 -4.33 13.80
CA ILE A 64 2.84 -4.64 12.44
C ILE A 64 1.61 -5.56 12.43
N GLY A 65 1.49 -6.48 13.39
CA GLY A 65 0.33 -7.36 13.52
C GLY A 65 -0.96 -6.57 13.85
N LEU A 66 -0.87 -5.63 14.79
CA LEU A 66 -1.98 -4.73 15.11
C LEU A 66 -2.39 -3.89 13.90
N LEU A 67 -1.43 -3.26 13.23
CA LEU A 67 -1.68 -2.42 12.06
C LEU A 67 -2.30 -3.23 10.91
N ALA A 68 -1.81 -4.45 10.67
CA ALA A 68 -2.37 -5.36 9.67
C ALA A 68 -3.81 -5.76 10.02
N GLY A 69 -4.12 -6.04 11.30
CA GLY A 69 -5.49 -6.30 11.76
C GLY A 69 -6.43 -5.15 11.47
N ARG A 70 -5.99 -3.90 11.71
CA ARG A 70 -6.77 -2.69 11.38
C ARG A 70 -7.02 -2.56 9.87
N LEU A 71 -6.00 -2.87 9.06
CA LEU A 71 -6.13 -2.89 7.60
C LEU A 71 -7.14 -3.94 7.13
N LEU A 72 -7.12 -5.15 7.69
CA LEU A 72 -8.08 -6.21 7.36
C LEU A 72 -9.52 -5.79 7.68
N GLU A 73 -9.77 -5.17 8.84
CA GLU A 73 -11.08 -4.63 9.20
C GLU A 73 -11.57 -3.58 8.19
N ARG A 74 -10.67 -2.68 7.75
CA ARG A 74 -10.99 -1.64 6.77
C ARG A 74 -11.20 -2.20 5.38
N SER A 75 -10.43 -3.21 4.99
CA SER A 75 -10.62 -3.92 3.71
C SER A 75 -11.98 -4.62 3.68
N ALA A 76 -12.36 -5.28 4.75
CA ALA A 76 -13.69 -5.89 4.86
C ALA A 76 -14.82 -4.84 4.81
N TRP A 77 -14.60 -3.67 5.41
CA TRP A 77 -15.57 -2.57 5.37
C TRP A 77 -15.69 -1.97 3.96
N VAL A 78 -14.58 -1.65 3.30
CA VAL A 78 -14.60 -0.98 1.98
C VAL A 78 -15.23 -1.87 0.91
N ARG A 79 -15.02 -3.18 0.96
CA ARG A 79 -15.64 -4.14 0.02
C ARG A 79 -17.16 -4.11 0.02
N ARG A 80 -17.79 -3.59 1.08
CA ARG A 80 -19.25 -3.47 1.21
C ARG A 80 -19.79 -2.08 0.87
N GLN A 81 -18.92 -1.14 0.48
CA GLN A 81 -19.37 0.24 0.18
C GLN A 81 -19.99 0.33 -1.22
N PRO A 82 -21.02 1.18 -1.40
CA PRO A 82 -21.59 1.46 -2.70
C PRO A 82 -20.50 1.92 -3.70
N GLY A 83 -20.56 1.40 -4.93
CA GLY A 83 -19.60 1.70 -5.99
C GLY A 83 -18.25 0.97 -5.87
N VAL A 84 -18.05 0.17 -4.81
CA VAL A 84 -16.81 -0.63 -4.60
C VAL A 84 -17.10 -2.13 -4.56
N THR A 85 -18.32 -2.52 -4.20
CA THR A 85 -18.72 -3.94 -4.09
C THR A 85 -18.36 -4.72 -5.36
N GLY A 86 -17.64 -5.84 -5.20
CA GLY A 86 -17.20 -6.71 -6.30
C GLY A 86 -15.95 -6.23 -7.04
N LEU A 87 -15.42 -5.05 -6.73
CA LEU A 87 -14.17 -4.57 -7.31
C LEU A 87 -12.94 -5.22 -6.67
N PRO A 88 -11.85 -5.42 -7.45
CA PRO A 88 -10.57 -5.85 -6.91
C PRO A 88 -10.03 -4.82 -5.91
N VAL A 89 -9.39 -5.32 -4.85
CA VAL A 89 -8.79 -4.51 -3.79
C VAL A 89 -7.26 -4.60 -3.89
N GLY A 90 -6.59 -3.46 -3.80
CA GLY A 90 -5.14 -3.37 -3.68
C GLY A 90 -4.73 -2.58 -2.45
N TYR A 91 -3.47 -2.72 -2.04
CA TYR A 91 -2.88 -1.99 -0.92
C TYR A 91 -1.73 -1.10 -1.40
N PHE A 92 -1.71 0.14 -0.92
CA PHE A 92 -0.59 1.05 -1.08
C PHE A 92 -0.02 1.37 0.31
N GLY A 93 1.14 0.79 0.63
CA GLY A 93 1.80 0.97 1.91
C GLY A 93 3.02 1.90 1.83
N ALA A 94 3.19 2.77 2.82
CA ALA A 94 4.33 3.66 2.93
C ALA A 94 5.14 3.35 4.20
N SER A 95 6.47 3.25 4.10
CA SER A 95 7.37 2.99 5.22
C SER A 95 6.92 1.76 6.03
N THR A 96 6.67 1.87 7.35
CA THR A 96 6.13 0.78 8.19
C THR A 96 4.76 0.30 7.73
N GLY A 97 3.94 1.17 7.11
CA GLY A 97 2.66 0.79 6.53
C GLY A 97 2.77 -0.23 5.40
N ALA A 98 3.91 -0.29 4.70
CA ALA A 98 4.16 -1.32 3.69
C ALA A 98 4.28 -2.72 4.33
N ALA A 99 4.89 -2.83 5.50
CA ALA A 99 4.94 -4.09 6.23
C ALA A 99 3.55 -4.56 6.65
N ALA A 100 2.71 -3.65 7.16
CA ALA A 100 1.33 -3.97 7.51
C ALA A 100 0.50 -4.39 6.29
N ALA A 101 0.71 -3.73 5.14
CA ALA A 101 0.07 -4.09 3.87
C ALA A 101 0.46 -5.51 3.41
N LEU A 102 1.75 -5.85 3.46
CA LEU A 102 2.25 -7.18 3.09
C LEU A 102 1.80 -8.25 4.07
N TRP A 103 1.82 -7.97 5.38
CA TRP A 103 1.28 -8.88 6.40
C TRP A 103 -0.19 -9.19 6.15
N ALA A 104 -1.02 -8.15 5.94
CA ALA A 104 -2.44 -8.33 5.64
C ALA A 104 -2.68 -9.07 4.32
N ALA A 105 -1.85 -8.82 3.29
CA ALA A 105 -1.94 -9.52 2.00
C ALA A 105 -1.54 -11.00 2.10
N ALA A 106 -0.78 -11.39 3.12
CA ALA A 106 -0.42 -12.78 3.41
C ALA A 106 -1.52 -13.54 4.16
N GLU A 107 -2.54 -12.84 4.68
CA GLU A 107 -3.59 -13.46 5.49
C GLU A 107 -4.48 -14.37 4.64
N PRO A 108 -4.70 -15.64 5.06
CA PRO A 108 -5.56 -16.56 4.33
C PRO A 108 -6.99 -16.02 4.15
N GLY A 109 -7.51 -16.11 2.95
CA GLY A 109 -8.86 -15.63 2.62
C GLY A 109 -8.97 -14.11 2.37
N ASN A 110 -7.87 -13.37 2.50
CA ASN A 110 -7.82 -11.97 2.11
C ASN A 110 -7.33 -11.83 0.67
N ASP A 111 -8.26 -11.85 -0.28
CA ASP A 111 -7.95 -11.71 -1.71
C ASP A 111 -7.57 -10.26 -2.02
N VAL A 112 -6.26 -10.04 -2.15
CA VAL A 112 -5.66 -8.77 -2.56
C VAL A 112 -5.10 -8.93 -3.97
N ALA A 113 -5.54 -8.08 -4.88
CA ALA A 113 -5.17 -8.16 -6.30
C ALA A 113 -3.78 -7.62 -6.60
N ALA A 114 -3.29 -6.66 -5.81
CA ALA A 114 -1.95 -6.10 -5.95
C ALA A 114 -1.53 -5.33 -4.69
N VAL A 115 -0.21 -5.26 -4.45
CA VAL A 115 0.39 -4.43 -3.40
C VAL A 115 1.44 -3.51 -4.01
N VAL A 116 1.46 -2.25 -3.57
CA VAL A 116 2.53 -1.28 -3.84
C VAL A 116 3.12 -0.83 -2.51
N SER A 117 4.44 -0.87 -2.41
CA SER A 117 5.23 -0.40 -1.28
C SER A 117 6.05 0.81 -1.72
N ARG A 118 5.88 1.96 -1.07
CA ARG A 118 6.66 3.18 -1.31
C ARG A 118 7.61 3.44 -0.15
N GLY A 119 8.93 3.39 -0.41
CA GLY A 119 9.95 3.55 0.63
C GLY A 119 9.68 2.65 1.82
N GLY A 120 9.23 1.43 1.54
CA GLY A 120 8.68 0.53 2.54
C GLY A 120 9.74 -0.17 3.38
N ARG A 121 9.29 -0.67 4.53
CA ARG A 121 10.03 -1.55 5.43
C ARG A 121 9.44 -2.97 5.37
N PRO A 122 9.52 -3.65 4.19
CA PRO A 122 8.94 -4.98 4.01
C PRO A 122 9.58 -6.02 4.95
N ASP A 123 10.83 -5.81 5.35
CA ASP A 123 11.55 -6.61 6.33
C ASP A 123 10.77 -6.82 7.64
N LEU A 124 9.99 -5.82 8.06
CA LEU A 124 9.17 -5.89 9.28
C LEU A 124 7.96 -6.84 9.16
N ALA A 125 7.60 -7.29 7.97
CA ALA A 125 6.61 -8.35 7.77
C ALA A 125 7.18 -9.76 8.06
N GLY A 126 8.49 -9.89 8.23
CA GLY A 126 9.15 -11.10 8.66
C GLY A 126 8.88 -12.28 7.73
N ASP A 127 8.53 -13.43 8.30
CA ASP A 127 8.28 -14.66 7.55
C ASP A 127 7.00 -14.63 6.71
N ARG A 128 6.09 -13.69 7.01
CA ARG A 128 4.87 -13.47 6.22
C ARG A 128 5.15 -13.11 4.75
N LEU A 129 6.34 -12.57 4.44
CA LEU A 129 6.72 -12.26 3.05
C LEU A 129 6.59 -13.45 2.11
N ALA A 130 6.94 -14.65 2.57
CA ALA A 130 6.85 -15.87 1.77
C ALA A 130 5.40 -16.36 1.55
N GLU A 131 4.45 -15.86 2.32
CA GLU A 131 3.02 -16.20 2.26
C GLU A 131 2.22 -15.24 1.39
N VAL A 132 2.78 -14.06 1.05
CA VAL A 132 2.14 -13.08 0.16
C VAL A 132 1.92 -13.72 -1.21
N ARG A 133 0.68 -13.66 -1.70
CA ARG A 133 0.30 -14.17 -3.03
C ARG A 133 0.07 -13.05 -4.04
N ALA A 134 -0.26 -11.85 -3.56
CA ALA A 134 -0.51 -10.70 -4.40
C ALA A 134 0.75 -10.25 -5.13
N PRO A 135 0.69 -9.96 -6.43
CA PRO A 135 1.75 -9.28 -7.15
C PRO A 135 2.14 -8.00 -6.41
N THR A 136 3.42 -7.81 -6.17
CA THR A 136 3.93 -6.72 -5.33
C THR A 136 4.94 -5.86 -6.08
N LEU A 137 4.78 -4.55 -6.00
CA LEU A 137 5.73 -3.56 -6.49
C LEU A 137 6.40 -2.86 -5.29
N LEU A 138 7.72 -2.94 -5.23
CA LEU A 138 8.55 -2.20 -4.28
C LEU A 138 9.12 -0.98 -4.99
N ILE A 139 8.81 0.23 -4.51
CA ILE A 139 9.33 1.50 -5.04
C ILE A 139 10.24 2.10 -3.98
N VAL A 140 11.50 2.32 -4.32
CA VAL A 140 12.53 2.80 -3.38
C VAL A 140 13.30 3.96 -4.00
N GLY A 141 13.66 4.93 -3.18
CA GLY A 141 14.53 6.03 -3.59
C GLY A 141 15.96 5.55 -3.82
N GLY A 142 16.59 6.01 -4.91
CA GLY A 142 17.98 5.67 -5.22
C GLY A 142 18.99 6.17 -4.19
N ASP A 143 18.62 7.26 -3.48
CA ASP A 143 19.43 7.86 -2.42
C ASP A 143 19.01 7.41 -1.01
N ASP A 144 18.32 6.27 -0.91
CA ASP A 144 17.96 5.59 0.34
C ASP A 144 18.57 4.17 0.39
N PRO A 145 19.92 4.05 0.49
CA PRO A 145 20.62 2.79 0.31
C PRO A 145 20.25 1.71 1.34
N ILE A 146 19.95 2.11 2.58
CA ILE A 146 19.56 1.17 3.63
C ILE A 146 18.21 0.53 3.29
N VAL A 147 17.22 1.34 2.91
CA VAL A 147 15.90 0.85 2.53
C VAL A 147 15.97 0.06 1.24
N LEU A 148 16.84 0.43 0.30
CA LEU A 148 17.07 -0.32 -0.93
C LEU A 148 17.54 -1.75 -0.63
N GLU A 149 18.55 -1.93 0.21
CA GLU A 149 19.06 -3.24 0.62
C GLU A 149 17.97 -4.10 1.28
N LEU A 150 17.17 -3.51 2.19
CA LEU A 150 16.05 -4.20 2.84
C LEU A 150 14.96 -4.65 1.86
N ASN A 151 14.69 -3.86 0.82
CA ASN A 151 13.73 -4.20 -0.22
C ASN A 151 14.27 -5.28 -1.18
N GLU A 152 15.53 -5.26 -1.51
CA GLU A 152 16.17 -6.33 -2.28
C GLU A 152 16.14 -7.67 -1.54
N GLU A 153 16.40 -7.67 -0.24
CA GLU A 153 16.30 -8.88 0.58
C GLU A 153 14.86 -9.38 0.67
N ALA A 154 13.90 -8.49 0.92
CA ALA A 154 12.48 -8.84 0.96
C ALA A 154 12.02 -9.46 -0.37
N ARG A 155 12.43 -8.89 -1.52
CA ARG A 155 12.12 -9.42 -2.84
C ARG A 155 12.61 -10.87 -3.01
N ARG A 156 13.81 -11.19 -2.52
CA ARG A 156 14.35 -12.57 -2.57
C ARG A 156 13.53 -13.57 -1.74
N ARG A 157 12.86 -13.11 -0.68
CA ARG A 157 12.03 -13.95 0.21
C ARG A 157 10.60 -14.14 -0.30
N MET A 158 10.10 -13.26 -1.14
CA MET A 158 8.76 -13.35 -1.71
C MET A 158 8.69 -14.44 -2.77
N ARG A 159 7.60 -15.23 -2.74
CA ARG A 159 7.31 -16.29 -3.74
C ARG A 159 6.42 -15.79 -4.87
N ALA A 160 5.58 -14.80 -4.60
CA ALA A 160 4.77 -14.14 -5.62
C ALA A 160 5.63 -13.25 -6.53
N ALA A 161 5.07 -12.85 -7.67
CA ALA A 161 5.69 -11.86 -8.55
C ALA A 161 5.99 -10.59 -7.77
N CYS A 162 7.27 -10.20 -7.72
CA CYS A 162 7.72 -9.03 -6.99
C CYS A 162 8.71 -8.24 -7.84
N GLU A 163 8.35 -7.01 -8.17
CA GLU A 163 9.21 -6.07 -8.88
C GLU A 163 9.80 -5.03 -7.92
N LEU A 164 11.03 -4.60 -8.20
CA LEU A 164 11.68 -3.49 -7.52
C LEU A 164 11.93 -2.39 -8.55
N ARG A 165 11.40 -1.20 -8.29
CA ARG A 165 11.66 0.01 -9.09
C ARG A 165 12.37 1.04 -8.23
N ILE A 166 13.52 1.49 -8.71
CA ILE A 166 14.36 2.50 -8.07
C ILE A 166 14.06 3.84 -8.73
N VAL A 167 13.72 4.85 -7.92
CA VAL A 167 13.53 6.23 -8.40
C VAL A 167 14.85 6.99 -8.21
N PRO A 168 15.61 7.29 -9.28
CA PRO A 168 16.90 7.95 -9.17
C PRO A 168 16.80 9.32 -8.47
N GLY A 169 17.74 9.62 -7.57
CA GLY A 169 17.82 10.89 -6.87
C GLY A 169 16.75 11.10 -5.78
N ALA A 170 15.87 10.12 -5.56
CA ALA A 170 14.88 10.20 -4.50
C ALA A 170 15.47 9.74 -3.16
N THR A 171 15.22 10.50 -2.12
CA THR A 171 15.43 10.09 -0.73
C THR A 171 14.21 9.34 -0.18
N HIS A 172 14.21 8.98 1.09
CA HIS A 172 13.15 8.19 1.73
C HIS A 172 11.73 8.77 1.57
N LEU A 173 11.61 10.10 1.58
CA LEU A 173 10.31 10.77 1.57
C LEU A 173 9.84 11.17 0.16
N PHE A 174 10.69 11.02 -0.87
CA PHE A 174 10.37 11.41 -2.26
C PHE A 174 9.95 12.89 -2.33
N GLU A 175 10.76 13.78 -1.74
CA GLU A 175 10.52 15.23 -1.70
C GLU A 175 11.21 15.97 -2.86
N GLU A 176 12.10 15.30 -3.56
CA GLU A 176 12.82 15.85 -4.70
C GLU A 176 11.88 16.00 -5.90
N PRO A 177 12.05 17.05 -6.72
CA PRO A 177 11.19 17.30 -7.87
C PRO A 177 11.08 16.10 -8.81
N GLY A 178 9.85 15.71 -9.16
CA GLY A 178 9.56 14.60 -10.08
C GLY A 178 9.58 13.21 -9.45
N THR A 179 10.07 13.06 -8.22
CA THR A 179 10.21 11.73 -7.60
C THR A 179 8.87 11.17 -7.10
N LEU A 180 8.01 12.00 -6.56
CA LEU A 180 6.67 11.58 -6.13
C LEU A 180 5.75 11.34 -7.32
N GLU A 181 5.90 12.10 -8.38
CA GLU A 181 5.23 11.88 -9.67
C GLU A 181 5.59 10.51 -10.25
N ALA A 182 6.87 10.12 -10.21
CA ALA A 182 7.30 8.80 -10.62
C ALA A 182 6.67 7.68 -9.78
N VAL A 183 6.57 7.88 -8.45
CA VAL A 183 5.84 6.94 -7.57
C VAL A 183 4.39 6.79 -7.98
N ALA A 184 3.69 7.91 -8.21
CA ALA A 184 2.28 7.90 -8.60
C ALA A 184 2.07 7.18 -9.94
N GLU A 185 2.93 7.42 -10.92
CA GLU A 185 2.88 6.75 -12.23
C GLU A 185 3.12 5.24 -12.09
N HIS A 186 4.16 4.82 -11.37
CA HIS A 186 4.43 3.40 -11.13
C HIS A 186 3.29 2.68 -10.41
N ALA A 187 2.70 3.34 -9.41
CA ALA A 187 1.54 2.80 -8.69
C ALA A 187 0.31 2.69 -9.60
N ARG A 188 0.05 3.71 -10.42
CA ARG A 188 -1.05 3.73 -11.38
C ARG A 188 -0.94 2.57 -12.38
N GLU A 189 0.24 2.42 -13.01
CA GLU A 189 0.50 1.31 -13.95
C GLU A 189 0.28 -0.05 -13.31
N TRP A 190 0.84 -0.25 -12.10
CA TRP A 190 0.77 -1.51 -11.38
C TRP A 190 -0.66 -1.90 -11.05
N PHE A 191 -1.41 -1.01 -10.41
CA PHE A 191 -2.79 -1.30 -10.04
C PHE A 191 -3.69 -1.48 -11.27
N THR A 192 -3.56 -0.64 -12.28
CA THR A 192 -4.38 -0.75 -13.50
C THR A 192 -4.17 -2.10 -14.19
N THR A 193 -2.93 -2.56 -14.30
CA THR A 193 -2.57 -3.84 -14.92
C THR A 193 -3.16 -5.02 -14.14
N HIS A 194 -2.94 -5.05 -12.83
CA HIS A 194 -3.35 -6.19 -12.01
C HIS A 194 -4.85 -6.23 -11.73
N PHE A 195 -5.51 -5.09 -11.62
CA PHE A 195 -6.97 -5.05 -11.48
C PHE A 195 -7.68 -5.50 -12.73
N ALA A 196 -7.16 -5.17 -13.93
CA ALA A 196 -7.71 -5.68 -15.19
C ALA A 196 -7.55 -7.20 -15.32
N ALA A 197 -6.50 -7.78 -14.76
CA ALA A 197 -6.30 -9.24 -14.74
C ALA A 197 -7.26 -9.93 -13.77
N ALA A 198 -7.47 -9.36 -12.57
CA ALA A 198 -8.36 -9.90 -11.55
C ALA A 198 -9.83 -9.92 -11.99
N GLY A 199 -10.28 -8.91 -12.74
CA GLY A 199 -11.65 -8.84 -13.28
C GLY A 199 -11.98 -9.83 -14.39
N LYS A 200 -10.97 -10.54 -14.94
CA LYS A 200 -11.17 -11.56 -15.99
C LYS A 200 -11.32 -12.98 -15.44
N THR A 201 -11.03 -13.17 -14.17
CA THR A 201 -11.05 -14.48 -13.49
C THR A 201 -12.28 -14.69 -12.61
N ALA A 202 -13.13 -13.72 -12.49
CA ALA A 202 -14.43 -13.73 -11.81
C ALA A 202 -15.57 -13.85 -12.85
#